data_a196d4177d3708d1660d3cdbc5827f53
#
_entry.id   a196d4177d3708d1660d3cdbc5827f53
#
_cell.length_a   1.000
_cell.length_b   1.000
_cell.length_c   1.000
_cell.angle_alpha   90.00
_cell.angle_beta   90.00
_cell.angle_gamma   90.00
#
_symmetry.space_group_name_H-M   'P 1'
#
loop_
_entity.id
_entity.type
_entity.pdbx_description
1 polymer ?
#
loop_
_entity_poly.entity_id
_entity_poly.type
_entity_poly.pdbx_seq_one_letter_code
_entity_poly.pdbx_strand_id
1 'polypeptide(L)'
;KAKKIRLIDLKTKGNTTYDFKKRTGWREPYRTDKQLGCYIEMLKLNCDIEPDICNTVWAYKGKCMLNEDQPVQRCKDAWQEAWEKFEAKQELF
;
A
#
# COMPACT_ATOMS: atom_id res chain seq x y z
N LYS A 1 11.77 -9.59 -23.64
CA LYS A 1 11.04 -10.06 -22.47
C LYS A 1 10.69 -8.89 -21.57
N ALA A 2 9.42 -8.71 -21.34
CA ALA A 2 8.96 -7.59 -20.54
C ALA A 2 9.38 -7.72 -19.08
N LYS A 3 9.89 -6.65 -18.52
CA LYS A 3 10.23 -6.61 -17.11
C LYS A 3 8.98 -6.22 -16.33
N LYS A 4 8.85 -6.81 -15.15
CA LYS A 4 7.76 -6.42 -14.27
C LYS A 4 8.19 -5.23 -13.42
N ILE A 5 7.27 -4.32 -13.22
CA ILE A 5 7.48 -3.15 -12.38
C ILE A 5 6.79 -3.41 -11.05
N ARG A 6 7.57 -3.32 -9.98
CA ARG A 6 7.07 -3.53 -8.62
C ARG A 6 7.04 -2.20 -7.88
N LEU A 7 5.88 -1.87 -7.34
CA LEU A 7 5.75 -0.69 -6.48
C LEU A 7 5.95 -1.13 -5.03
N ILE A 8 6.94 -0.58 -4.38
CA ILE A 8 7.25 -0.93 -3.00
C ILE A 8 7.08 0.28 -2.11
N ASP A 9 6.29 0.13 -1.05
CA ASP A 9 6.14 1.16 -0.04
C ASP A 9 6.92 0.75 1.21
N LEU A 10 7.81 1.60 1.68
CA LEU A 10 8.59 1.32 2.86
C LEU A 10 7.91 1.95 4.08
N LYS A 11 7.61 1.14 5.07
CA LYS A 11 7.05 1.59 6.33
C LYS A 11 8.04 1.29 7.45
N THR A 12 8.17 2.22 8.38
CA THR A 12 9.00 2.00 9.56
C THR A 12 8.11 1.89 10.79
N LYS A 13 8.54 1.08 11.74
CA LYS A 13 7.86 0.95 13.02
C LYS A 13 8.83 1.28 14.14
N GLY A 14 8.53 2.33 14.89
CA GLY A 14 9.32 2.68 16.06
C GLY A 14 8.78 2.10 17.35
N ASN A 15 7.64 1.44 17.28
CA ASN A 15 6.97 0.92 18.46
C ASN A 15 7.32 -0.53 18.73
N THR A 16 7.52 -0.87 19.99
CA THR A 16 7.88 -2.21 20.40
C THR A 16 6.72 -3.18 20.47
N THR A 17 5.51 -2.72 20.23
CA THR A 17 4.33 -3.59 20.33
C THR A 17 4.18 -4.57 19.17
N TYR A 18 4.94 -4.37 18.09
CA TYR A 18 4.85 -5.27 16.96
C TYR A 18 5.69 -6.51 17.17
N ASP A 19 5.09 -7.65 16.96
CA ASP A 19 5.78 -8.92 17.03
C ASP A 19 5.93 -9.48 15.62
N PHE A 20 7.14 -9.40 15.07
CA PHE A 20 7.43 -9.86 13.74
C PHE A 20 7.21 -11.36 13.56
N LYS A 21 7.46 -12.15 14.61
CA LYS A 21 7.31 -13.59 14.51
C LYS A 21 5.85 -13.99 14.39
N LYS A 22 5.00 -13.36 15.19
CA LYS A 22 3.58 -13.66 15.20
C LYS A 22 2.83 -12.90 14.12
N ARG A 23 3.50 -11.94 13.51
CA ARG A 23 2.88 -11.03 12.53
C ARG A 23 1.67 -10.32 13.12
N THR A 24 1.66 -10.16 14.42
CA THR A 24 0.59 -9.44 15.11
C THR A 24 0.65 -7.98 14.75
N GLY A 25 -0.46 -7.42 14.39
CA GLY A 25 -0.49 -6.03 13.95
C GLY A 25 -0.15 -5.84 12.49
N TRP A 26 0.44 -6.85 11.84
CA TRP A 26 0.74 -6.75 10.43
C TRP A 26 -0.51 -6.81 9.57
N ARG A 27 -1.58 -7.24 10.15
CA ARG A 27 -2.81 -7.35 9.40
C ARG A 27 -3.54 -6.06 9.24
N GLU A 28 -3.40 -5.16 10.19
CA GLU A 28 -3.98 -3.85 10.02
C GLU A 28 -3.37 -3.11 8.89
N PRO A 29 -2.08 -3.28 8.69
CA PRO A 29 -1.45 -2.62 7.56
C PRO A 29 -1.97 -3.04 6.23
N TYR A 30 -2.88 -3.89 6.19
CA TYR A 30 -3.46 -4.16 4.97
C TYR A 30 -4.14 -3.06 4.43
N ARG A 31 -4.27 -2.11 5.23
CA ARG A 31 -4.78 -0.85 4.81
C ARG A 31 -3.81 -0.07 3.99
N THR A 32 -2.61 -0.61 3.80
CA THR A 32 -1.68 -0.04 2.83
C THR A 32 -2.21 -0.18 1.40
N ASP A 33 -3.20 -1.02 1.16
CA ASP A 33 -3.77 -1.15 -0.17
C ASP A 33 -4.33 0.18 -0.69
N LYS A 34 -4.97 0.96 0.16
CA LYS A 34 -5.50 2.27 -0.24
C LYS A 34 -4.38 3.23 -0.62
N GLN A 35 -3.32 3.26 0.18
CA GLN A 35 -2.19 4.13 -0.08
C GLN A 35 -1.46 3.72 -1.35
N LEU A 36 -1.29 2.42 -1.54
CA LEU A 36 -0.67 1.90 -2.75
C LEU A 36 -1.51 2.24 -3.98
N GLY A 37 -2.83 2.15 -3.85
CA GLY A 37 -3.72 2.53 -4.95
C GLY A 37 -3.57 4.01 -5.31
N CYS A 38 -3.44 4.86 -4.31
CA CYS A 38 -3.20 6.29 -4.54
C CYS A 38 -1.89 6.49 -5.29
N TYR A 39 -0.83 5.81 -4.89
CA TYR A 39 0.46 5.92 -5.57
C TYR A 39 0.40 5.40 -7.00
N ILE A 40 -0.35 4.33 -7.25
CA ILE A 40 -0.53 3.80 -8.60
C ILE A 40 -1.15 4.88 -9.50
N GLU A 41 -2.19 5.55 -9.01
CA GLU A 41 -2.83 6.61 -9.75
C GLU A 41 -1.87 7.77 -10.02
N MET A 42 -1.11 8.18 -9.01
CA MET A 42 -0.14 9.24 -9.16
C MET A 42 0.94 8.91 -10.18
N LEU A 43 1.41 7.67 -10.17
CA LEU A 43 2.41 7.23 -11.14
C LEU A 43 1.86 7.24 -12.56
N LYS A 44 0.61 6.83 -12.72
CA LYS A 44 -0.03 6.85 -14.03
C LYS A 44 -0.19 8.26 -14.54
N LEU A 45 -0.69 9.16 -13.69
CA LEU A 45 -0.97 10.55 -14.09
C LEU A 45 0.30 11.36 -14.32
N ASN A 46 1.34 11.14 -13.55
CA ASN A 46 2.53 11.98 -13.61
C ASN A 46 3.69 11.38 -14.39
N CYS A 47 3.77 10.08 -14.48
CA CYS A 47 4.91 9.39 -15.09
C CYS A 47 4.52 8.40 -16.17
N ASP A 48 3.24 8.16 -16.35
CA ASP A 48 2.73 7.15 -17.27
C ASP A 48 3.32 5.77 -17.01
N ILE A 49 3.49 5.46 -15.72
CA ILE A 49 4.01 4.17 -15.28
C ILE A 49 2.87 3.38 -14.63
N GLU A 50 2.75 2.12 -15.01
CA GLU A 50 1.77 1.22 -14.42
C GLU A 50 2.50 0.04 -13.80
N PRO A 51 2.50 -0.07 -12.45
CA PRO A 51 3.12 -1.21 -11.79
C PRO A 51 2.37 -2.50 -12.08
N ASP A 52 3.08 -3.62 -11.99
CA ASP A 52 2.49 -4.94 -12.17
C ASP A 52 2.10 -5.57 -10.84
N ILE A 53 2.80 -5.19 -9.77
CA ILE A 53 2.57 -5.79 -8.46
C ILE A 53 2.94 -4.76 -7.38
N CYS A 54 2.34 -4.87 -6.23
CA CYS A 54 2.59 -3.97 -5.11
C CYS A 54 2.99 -4.74 -3.87
N ASN A 55 3.90 -4.15 -3.08
CA ASN A 55 4.33 -4.72 -1.81
C ASN A 55 4.57 -3.63 -0.79
N THR A 56 4.52 -4.00 0.47
CA THR A 56 4.94 -3.14 1.56
C THR A 56 6.09 -3.80 2.28
N VAL A 57 7.16 -3.05 2.54
CA VAL A 57 8.29 -3.52 3.32
C VAL A 57 8.22 -2.84 4.68
N TRP A 58 8.22 -3.64 5.72
CA TRP A 58 8.20 -3.15 7.10
C TRP A 58 9.58 -3.25 7.69
N ALA A 59 10.07 -2.16 8.26
CA ALA A 59 11.37 -2.11 8.92
C ALA A 59 11.19 -1.76 10.40
N TYR A 60 11.86 -2.51 11.27
CA TYR A 60 11.78 -2.29 12.70
C TYR A 60 13.02 -2.84 13.38
N LYS A 61 13.76 -2.00 14.07
CA LYS A 61 14.94 -2.40 14.84
C LYS A 61 15.88 -3.35 14.11
N GLY A 62 16.29 -2.96 12.93
CA GLY A 62 17.24 -3.75 12.15
C GLY A 62 16.66 -4.95 11.45
N LYS A 63 15.36 -5.13 11.52
CA LYS A 63 14.68 -6.23 10.82
C LYS A 63 13.82 -5.68 9.70
N CYS A 64 13.70 -6.45 8.64
CA CYS A 64 12.82 -6.11 7.53
C CYS A 64 11.90 -7.28 7.23
N MET A 65 10.68 -6.97 6.82
CA MET A 65 9.76 -7.99 6.38
C MET A 65 9.01 -7.48 5.15
N LEU A 66 9.00 -8.28 4.12
CA LEU A 66 8.25 -8.01 2.91
C LEU A 66 6.87 -8.65 3.04
N ASN A 67 5.83 -7.86 2.89
CA ASN A 67 4.47 -8.40 2.88
C ASN A 67 4.21 -9.15 1.58
N GLU A 68 3.14 -9.92 1.58
CA GLU A 68 2.73 -10.64 0.39
C GLU A 68 2.46 -9.69 -0.76
N ASP A 69 2.60 -10.18 -1.96
CA ASP A 69 2.27 -9.42 -3.16
C ASP A 69 0.80 -9.03 -3.13
N GLN A 70 0.53 -7.78 -3.43
CA GLN A 70 -0.83 -7.28 -3.52
C GLN A 70 -1.18 -7.01 -4.98
N PRO A 71 -2.31 -7.53 -5.45
CA PRO A 71 -2.73 -7.26 -6.83
C PRO A 71 -2.97 -5.76 -7.02
N VAL A 72 -2.50 -5.24 -8.12
CA VAL A 72 -2.66 -3.82 -8.45
C VAL A 72 -4.13 -3.43 -8.49
N GLN A 73 -4.96 -4.26 -9.08
CA GLN A 73 -6.39 -3.94 -9.21
C GLN A 73 -7.06 -3.81 -7.84
N ARG A 74 -6.69 -4.67 -6.90
CA ARG A 74 -7.23 -4.58 -5.54
C ARG A 74 -6.88 -3.25 -4.88
N CYS A 75 -5.63 -2.81 -5.07
CA CYS A 75 -5.19 -1.54 -4.51
C CYS A 75 -5.92 -0.37 -5.15
N LYS A 76 -6.11 -0.42 -6.47
CA LYS A 76 -6.84 0.62 -7.18
C LYS A 76 -8.29 0.70 -6.70
N ASP A 77 -8.92 -0.44 -6.52
CA ASP A 77 -10.31 -0.48 -6.05
C ASP A 77 -10.44 0.06 -4.63
N ALA A 78 -9.49 -0.30 -3.75
CA ALA A 78 -9.50 0.19 -2.37
C ALA A 78 -9.34 1.70 -2.32
N TRP A 79 -8.47 2.25 -3.14
CA TRP A 79 -8.27 3.70 -3.23
C TRP A 79 -9.51 4.39 -3.78
N GLN A 80 -10.10 3.84 -4.82
CA GLN A 80 -11.28 4.42 -5.44
C GLN A 80 -12.45 4.47 -4.43
N GLU A 81 -12.64 3.40 -3.69
CA GLU A 81 -13.68 3.37 -2.66
C GLU A 81 -13.42 4.41 -1.58
N ALA A 82 -12.18 4.54 -1.15
CA ALA A 82 -11.82 5.53 -0.13
C ALA A 82 -12.05 6.95 -0.64
N TRP A 83 -11.72 7.21 -1.90
CA TRP A 83 -11.92 8.51 -2.51
C TRP A 83 -13.40 8.87 -2.62
N GLU A 84 -14.22 7.91 -3.03
CA GLU A 84 -15.66 8.12 -3.12
C GLU A 84 -16.28 8.47 -1.77
N LYS A 85 -15.84 7.78 -0.72
CA LYS A 85 -16.30 8.08 0.63
C LYS A 85 -15.89 9.48 1.08
N PHE A 86 -14.68 9.88 0.72
CA PHE A 86 -14.19 11.20 1.03
C PHE A 86 -15.03 12.27 0.32
N GLU A 87 -15.29 12.08 -0.97
CA GLU A 87 -16.09 13.01 -1.74
C GLU A 87 -17.51 13.14 -1.18
N ALA A 88 -18.11 12.01 -0.80
CA ALA A 88 -19.44 12.03 -0.21
C ALA A 88 -19.50 12.87 1.07
N LYS A 89 -18.44 12.77 1.89
CA LYS A 89 -18.35 13.60 3.10
C LYS A 89 -18.20 15.08 2.78
N GLN A 90 -17.47 15.39 1.71
CA GLN A 90 -17.28 16.78 1.31
C GLN A 90 -18.60 17.42 0.87
N GLU A 91 -19.46 16.66 0.25
CA GLU A 91 -20.76 17.16 -0.18
C GLU A 91 -21.70 17.52 0.97
N LEU A 92 -21.40 17.02 2.17
CA LEU A 92 -22.22 17.32 3.34
C LEU A 92 -21.85 18.65 3.98
N PHE A 93 -20.79 19.25 3.55
CA PHE A 93 -20.34 20.53 4.04
C PHE A 93 -20.49 21.59 2.95
#